data_f9c17e49685a6610fd8d86687d65ef0f
#
_entry.id   f9c17e49685a6610fd8d86687d65ef0f
#
_cell.length_a   1.000
_cell.length_b   1.000
_cell.length_c   1.000
_cell.angle_alpha   90.00
_cell.angle_beta   90.00
_cell.angle_gamma   90.00
#
_symmetry.space_group_name_H-M   'P 1'
#
loop_
_entity.id
_entity.type
_entity.pdbx_description
1 polymer ?
#
loop_
_entity_poly.entity_id
_entity_poly.type
_entity_poly.pdbx_seq_one_letter_code
_entity_poly.pdbx_strand_id
1 'polypeptide(L)'
;MQESCIMKKSFIATAVAAGLLASGAAHAEPQVYGILHLSIDAYSDDHLSAGGEVLKTSDLNMHSNTSAVGIKGSEDLGNGLKAIYKVEFQVFPDETSNTISSRDQWIGLKGGWGKLSFGTMSSNYKQMGGKVDPLYRTEAEGRGILNMQSGLHGGSGTSGGRMTNTVNYTTPKMGGFSVVLNTTLSGAGANDSNLDESIGAGIRWSNKAFLVYADYFDPQAAGATGNDESVAKIGGKWSGKAFQVSAQYEMTEDQLGGDYIFANGLWNINKNNAVTVSYGQQDKISSAYALAYVHVLGKQTNVYAGYGSVESDSCDAATNTCSYSGTGFYSDGTAADKGSVFTFGMRKSF
;
A
#
# COMPACT_ATOMS: atom_id res chain seq x y z
N MET A 1 -8.93 20.69 -33.91
CA MET A 1 -7.67 19.94 -33.67
C MET A 1 -7.75 18.97 -32.47
N GLN A 2 -8.97 18.64 -32.00
CA GLN A 2 -9.17 17.82 -30.79
C GLN A 2 -9.60 16.36 -31.09
N GLU A 3 -10.11 16.08 -32.29
CA GLU A 3 -10.60 14.73 -32.65
C GLU A 3 -9.52 13.70 -32.98
N SER A 4 -8.32 14.12 -33.37
CA SER A 4 -7.26 13.16 -33.75
C SER A 4 -6.56 12.45 -32.58
N CYS A 5 -6.74 12.95 -31.35
CA CYS A 5 -6.09 12.38 -30.17
C CYS A 5 -6.88 11.20 -29.55
N ILE A 6 -8.20 11.20 -29.69
CA ILE A 6 -9.06 10.13 -29.15
C ILE A 6 -8.96 8.84 -29.97
N MET A 7 -8.86 8.98 -31.31
CA MET A 7 -8.71 7.81 -32.20
C MET A 7 -7.41 7.03 -31.97
N LYS A 8 -6.31 7.71 -31.67
CA LYS A 8 -5.00 7.04 -31.44
C LYS A 8 -4.99 6.14 -30.19
N LYS A 9 -5.72 6.50 -29.17
CA LYS A 9 -5.81 5.70 -27.91
C LYS A 9 -6.64 4.42 -28.10
N SER A 10 -7.70 4.46 -28.88
CA SER A 10 -8.52 3.28 -29.20
C SER A 10 -7.78 2.25 -30.06
N PHE A 11 -6.94 2.69 -31.00
CA PHE A 11 -6.14 1.77 -31.83
C PHE A 11 -5.08 1.00 -31.05
N ILE A 12 -4.48 1.60 -30.02
CA ILE A 12 -3.48 0.93 -29.19
C ILE A 12 -4.12 -0.16 -28.34
N ALA A 13 -5.28 0.09 -27.75
CA ALA A 13 -6.00 -0.91 -26.95
C ALA A 13 -6.45 -2.11 -27.81
N THR A 14 -6.90 -1.89 -29.04
CA THR A 14 -7.33 -2.93 -29.98
C THR A 14 -6.14 -3.72 -30.54
N ALA A 15 -4.99 -3.07 -30.81
CA ALA A 15 -3.79 -3.73 -31.28
C ALA A 15 -3.14 -4.65 -30.24
N VAL A 16 -3.18 -4.27 -28.94
CA VAL A 16 -2.71 -5.11 -27.83
C VAL A 16 -3.60 -6.34 -27.67
N ALA A 17 -4.92 -6.19 -27.77
CA ALA A 17 -5.88 -7.31 -27.70
C ALA A 17 -5.72 -8.29 -28.89
N ALA A 18 -5.47 -7.79 -30.10
CA ALA A 18 -5.31 -8.62 -31.30
C ALA A 18 -3.94 -9.35 -31.35
N GLY A 19 -2.87 -8.73 -30.84
CA GLY A 19 -1.55 -9.35 -30.79
C GLY A 19 -1.45 -10.55 -29.84
N LEU A 20 -2.29 -10.61 -28.82
CA LEU A 20 -2.34 -11.68 -27.83
C LEU A 20 -3.03 -12.96 -28.33
N LEU A 21 -3.76 -12.89 -29.45
CA LEU A 21 -4.51 -14.02 -30.01
C LEU A 21 -3.75 -14.79 -31.09
N ALA A 22 -2.57 -14.34 -31.53
CA ALA A 22 -1.92 -14.84 -32.74
C ALA A 22 -0.78 -15.85 -32.54
N SER A 23 -0.40 -16.18 -31.28
CA SER A 23 0.73 -17.08 -31.03
C SER A 23 0.28 -18.45 -30.54
N GLY A 24 0.25 -19.42 -31.43
CA GLY A 24 -0.12 -20.83 -31.18
C GLY A 24 0.97 -21.69 -30.49
N ALA A 25 1.76 -21.14 -29.59
CA ALA A 25 2.64 -21.89 -28.70
C ALA A 25 1.94 -22.04 -27.33
N ALA A 26 2.28 -23.02 -26.52
CA ALA A 26 1.69 -23.29 -25.20
C ALA A 26 1.91 -22.11 -24.23
N HIS A 27 1.22 -21.01 -24.47
CA HIS A 27 1.26 -19.81 -23.64
C HIS A 27 0.29 -19.99 -22.47
N ALA A 28 0.74 -19.75 -21.26
CA ALA A 28 -0.21 -19.49 -20.20
C ALA A 28 -1.02 -18.24 -20.59
N GLU A 29 -2.33 -18.41 -20.73
CA GLU A 29 -3.22 -17.32 -21.14
C GLU A 29 -3.06 -16.10 -20.22
N PRO A 30 -3.06 -14.87 -20.79
CA PRO A 30 -3.06 -13.66 -20.00
C PRO A 30 -4.26 -13.68 -19.03
N GLN A 31 -3.98 -13.53 -17.73
CA GLN A 31 -5.03 -13.48 -16.72
C GLN A 31 -5.43 -12.03 -16.48
N VAL A 32 -6.66 -11.69 -16.81
CA VAL A 32 -7.30 -10.45 -16.34
C VAL A 32 -7.69 -10.66 -14.88
N TYR A 33 -7.44 -9.69 -14.04
CA TYR A 33 -7.84 -9.70 -12.63
C TYR A 33 -8.18 -8.29 -12.18
N GLY A 34 -8.90 -8.19 -11.09
CA GLY A 34 -9.23 -6.89 -10.54
C GLY A 34 -9.77 -6.97 -9.11
N ILE A 35 -9.97 -5.79 -8.58
CA ILE A 35 -10.60 -5.56 -7.28
C ILE A 35 -11.43 -4.28 -7.38
N LEU A 36 -12.70 -4.37 -7.00
CA LEU A 36 -13.53 -3.22 -6.65
C LEU A 36 -13.66 -3.19 -5.14
N HIS A 37 -13.28 -2.08 -4.53
CA HIS A 37 -13.27 -1.91 -3.10
C HIS A 37 -13.73 -0.49 -2.77
N LEU A 38 -14.97 -0.37 -2.31
CA LEU A 38 -15.62 0.89 -1.96
C LEU A 38 -16.02 0.88 -0.50
N SER A 39 -15.97 2.03 0.14
CA SER A 39 -16.53 2.26 1.47
C SER A 39 -17.32 3.54 1.54
N ILE A 40 -18.20 3.61 2.53
CA ILE A 40 -18.85 4.83 3.02
C ILE A 40 -18.22 5.11 4.37
N ASP A 41 -17.67 6.29 4.51
CA ASP A 41 -16.81 6.67 5.61
C ASP A 41 -17.34 7.94 6.27
N ALA A 42 -17.60 7.86 7.55
CA ALA A 42 -18.01 9.00 8.39
C ALA A 42 -16.79 9.43 9.21
N TYR A 43 -16.27 10.61 8.91
CA TYR A 43 -15.16 11.23 9.62
C TYR A 43 -15.68 12.15 10.71
N SER A 44 -14.94 12.29 11.80
CA SER A 44 -15.15 13.27 12.84
C SER A 44 -13.82 13.73 13.39
N ASP A 45 -13.59 15.03 13.35
CA ASP A 45 -12.36 15.67 13.77
C ASP A 45 -12.64 16.71 14.85
N ASP A 46 -11.76 16.79 15.83
CA ASP A 46 -11.73 17.83 16.84
C ASP A 46 -10.57 18.78 16.52
N HIS A 47 -10.85 20.02 16.16
CA HIS A 47 -9.86 21.06 15.86
C HIS A 47 -9.76 22.04 17.01
N LEU A 48 -8.56 22.57 17.25
CA LEU A 48 -8.38 23.72 18.14
C LEU A 48 -8.52 25.02 17.32
N SER A 49 -9.49 25.85 17.64
CA SER A 49 -9.57 27.20 17.06
C SER A 49 -8.44 28.10 17.59
N ALA A 50 -8.16 29.20 16.89
CA ALA A 50 -7.20 30.22 17.35
C ALA A 50 -7.55 30.81 18.75
N GLY A 51 -8.73 30.57 19.28
CA GLY A 51 -9.17 30.93 20.62
C GLY A 51 -9.14 29.80 21.63
N GLY A 52 -8.64 28.61 21.28
CA GLY A 52 -8.58 27.43 22.14
C GLY A 52 -9.93 26.70 22.31
N GLU A 53 -10.94 27.03 21.50
CA GLU A 53 -12.20 26.26 21.47
C GLU A 53 -12.05 25.03 20.59
N VAL A 54 -12.57 23.88 21.05
CA VAL A 54 -12.64 22.65 20.25
C VAL A 54 -13.77 22.78 19.24
N LEU A 55 -13.43 22.86 17.97
CA LEU A 55 -14.38 22.81 16.85
C LEU A 55 -14.48 21.36 16.38
N LYS A 56 -15.72 20.90 16.15
CA LYS A 56 -15.99 19.55 15.64
C LYS A 56 -16.45 19.65 14.20
N THR A 57 -15.76 18.94 13.31
CA THR A 57 -16.21 18.74 11.94
C THR A 57 -16.60 17.29 11.71
N SER A 58 -17.53 17.06 10.81
CA SER A 58 -17.94 15.72 10.41
C SER A 58 -18.29 15.68 8.94
N ASP A 59 -17.76 14.70 8.24
CA ASP A 59 -18.01 14.45 6.83
C ASP A 59 -18.44 13.01 6.58
N LEU A 60 -19.31 12.83 5.59
CA LEU A 60 -19.71 11.53 5.09
C LEU A 60 -19.32 11.41 3.62
N ASN A 61 -18.41 10.52 3.32
CA ASN A 61 -17.82 10.36 2.00
C ASN A 61 -17.91 8.93 1.48
N MET A 62 -17.77 8.75 0.17
CA MET A 62 -17.54 7.45 -0.44
C MET A 62 -16.12 7.41 -0.99
N HIS A 63 -15.38 6.35 -0.68
CA HIS A 63 -14.00 6.19 -1.14
C HIS A 63 -13.77 4.90 -1.91
N SER A 64 -12.94 5.01 -2.93
CA SER A 64 -12.33 3.88 -3.62
C SER A 64 -11.04 3.47 -2.93
N ASN A 65 -11.11 2.40 -2.17
CA ASN A 65 -9.99 1.85 -1.40
C ASN A 65 -8.98 1.10 -2.28
N THR A 66 -8.41 1.82 -3.22
CA THR A 66 -7.44 1.27 -4.20
C THR A 66 -8.07 0.21 -5.12
N SER A 67 -9.26 0.48 -5.66
CA SER A 67 -9.84 -0.33 -6.73
C SER A 67 -8.88 -0.39 -7.91
N ALA A 68 -8.73 -1.57 -8.52
CA ALA A 68 -7.72 -1.75 -9.56
C ALA A 68 -8.14 -2.84 -10.56
N VAL A 69 -7.67 -2.71 -11.79
CA VAL A 69 -7.77 -3.72 -12.84
C VAL A 69 -6.39 -3.96 -13.45
N GLY A 70 -6.09 -5.18 -13.81
CA GLY A 70 -4.80 -5.50 -14.39
C GLY A 70 -4.78 -6.77 -15.21
N ILE A 71 -3.68 -6.94 -15.91
CA ILE A 71 -3.34 -8.14 -16.67
C ILE A 71 -1.99 -8.64 -16.17
N LYS A 72 -1.87 -9.93 -15.96
CA LYS A 72 -0.61 -10.60 -15.64
C LYS A 72 -0.51 -11.89 -16.43
N GLY A 73 0.71 -12.35 -16.66
CA GLY A 73 0.91 -13.60 -17.37
C GLY A 73 2.33 -14.12 -17.25
N SER A 74 2.53 -15.28 -17.83
CA SER A 74 3.84 -15.89 -17.96
C SER A 74 3.92 -16.68 -19.26
N GLU A 75 5.11 -16.73 -19.85
CA GLU A 75 5.45 -17.55 -21.01
C GLU A 75 6.57 -18.51 -20.60
N ASP A 76 6.43 -19.78 -20.93
CA ASP A 76 7.47 -20.77 -20.69
C ASP A 76 8.51 -20.68 -21.82
N LEU A 77 9.75 -20.38 -21.47
CA LEU A 77 10.88 -20.23 -22.40
C LEU A 77 11.72 -21.53 -22.50
N GLY A 78 11.28 -22.59 -21.83
CA GLY A 78 12.02 -23.85 -21.76
C GLY A 78 13.06 -23.88 -20.61
N ASN A 79 13.55 -25.07 -20.32
CA ASN A 79 14.58 -25.29 -19.29
C ASN A 79 14.24 -24.71 -17.90
N GLY A 80 12.95 -24.58 -17.56
CA GLY A 80 12.48 -24.01 -16.29
C GLY A 80 12.56 -22.47 -16.22
N LEU A 81 12.89 -21.81 -17.33
CA LEU A 81 12.88 -20.35 -17.44
C LEU A 81 11.51 -19.86 -17.93
N LYS A 82 10.99 -18.79 -17.34
CA LYS A 82 9.74 -18.14 -17.73
C LYS A 82 9.92 -16.63 -17.88
N ALA A 83 9.37 -16.06 -18.95
CA ALA A 83 9.07 -14.64 -18.99
C ALA A 83 7.81 -14.39 -18.17
N ILE A 84 7.77 -13.30 -17.40
CA ILE A 84 6.64 -12.92 -16.55
C ILE A 84 6.37 -11.45 -16.72
N TYR A 85 5.10 -11.05 -16.60
CA TYR A 85 4.74 -9.64 -16.69
C TYR A 85 3.50 -9.32 -15.85
N LYS A 86 3.35 -8.04 -15.54
CA LYS A 86 2.18 -7.47 -14.86
C LYS A 86 1.96 -6.04 -15.34
N VAL A 87 0.72 -5.70 -15.66
CA VAL A 87 0.27 -4.33 -15.93
C VAL A 87 -0.98 -4.11 -15.09
N GLU A 88 -0.96 -3.14 -14.19
CA GLU A 88 -2.06 -2.83 -13.27
C GLU A 88 -2.33 -1.33 -13.26
N PHE A 89 -3.60 -0.98 -13.25
CA PHE A 89 -4.08 0.39 -13.14
C PHE A 89 -5.05 0.51 -11.96
N GLN A 90 -5.00 1.62 -11.26
CA GLN A 90 -6.05 2.01 -10.32
C GLN A 90 -7.22 2.60 -11.10
N VAL A 91 -8.42 2.28 -10.67
CA VAL A 91 -9.68 2.82 -11.16
C VAL A 91 -10.39 3.54 -10.02
N PHE A 92 -11.18 4.55 -10.34
CA PHE A 92 -11.83 5.44 -9.39
C PHE A 92 -13.35 5.40 -9.60
N PRO A 93 -14.04 4.37 -9.08
CA PRO A 93 -15.48 4.23 -9.25
C PRO A 93 -16.31 5.22 -8.41
N ASP A 94 -15.68 5.96 -7.53
CA ASP A 94 -16.22 7.04 -6.69
C ASP A 94 -16.10 8.43 -7.34
N GLU A 95 -15.35 8.56 -8.44
CA GLU A 95 -15.09 9.81 -9.12
C GLU A 95 -15.42 9.75 -10.61
N THR A 96 -15.76 10.91 -11.21
CA THR A 96 -16.00 11.04 -12.65
C THR A 96 -14.87 11.73 -13.40
N SER A 97 -14.00 12.46 -12.71
CA SER A 97 -12.91 13.26 -13.28
C SER A 97 -11.66 12.45 -13.57
N ASN A 98 -11.36 11.47 -12.73
CA ASN A 98 -10.23 10.57 -12.91
C ASN A 98 -10.67 9.30 -13.63
N THR A 99 -9.85 8.86 -14.55
CA THR A 99 -10.15 7.64 -15.33
C THR A 99 -9.34 6.46 -14.84
N ILE A 100 -8.03 6.58 -14.83
CA ILE A 100 -7.09 5.53 -14.41
C ILE A 100 -5.77 6.15 -13.96
N SER A 101 -5.08 5.54 -13.01
CA SER A 101 -3.69 5.87 -12.67
C SER A 101 -2.79 4.64 -12.70
N SER A 102 -1.50 4.87 -12.93
CA SER A 102 -0.51 3.79 -13.00
C SER A 102 -0.29 3.13 -11.65
N ARG A 103 -0.17 1.77 -11.68
CA ARG A 103 0.25 0.95 -10.55
C ARG A 103 1.45 0.11 -10.93
N ASP A 104 1.47 -1.17 -10.55
CA ASP A 104 2.56 -2.07 -10.92
C ASP A 104 2.57 -2.35 -12.43
N GLN A 105 3.65 -1.99 -13.11
CA GLN A 105 3.84 -2.20 -14.54
C GLN A 105 5.29 -2.67 -14.77
N TRP A 106 5.48 -3.97 -14.93
CA TRP A 106 6.80 -4.56 -15.02
C TRP A 106 6.82 -5.84 -15.85
N ILE A 107 8.00 -6.16 -16.36
CA ILE A 107 8.34 -7.41 -17.03
C ILE A 107 9.52 -8.07 -16.29
N GLY A 108 9.70 -9.37 -16.44
CA GLY A 108 10.83 -10.04 -15.80
C GLY A 108 11.02 -11.47 -16.25
N LEU A 109 12.04 -12.09 -15.67
CA LEU A 109 12.38 -13.49 -15.83
C LEU A 109 12.30 -14.21 -14.49
N LYS A 110 11.85 -15.46 -14.52
CA LYS A 110 11.78 -16.33 -13.34
C LYS A 110 12.31 -17.71 -13.68
N GLY A 111 13.14 -18.26 -12.82
CA GLY A 111 13.71 -19.62 -12.96
C GLY A 111 14.06 -20.22 -11.62
N GLY A 112 14.82 -21.32 -11.64
CA GLY A 112 15.33 -21.96 -10.43
C GLY A 112 16.23 -21.06 -9.57
N TRP A 113 16.79 -20.03 -10.17
CA TRP A 113 17.64 -19.02 -9.52
C TRP A 113 16.83 -17.87 -8.86
N GLY A 114 15.51 -17.80 -9.05
CA GLY A 114 14.67 -16.76 -8.49
C GLY A 114 13.91 -15.98 -9.54
N LYS A 115 13.63 -14.71 -9.23
CA LYS A 115 12.87 -13.78 -10.08
C LYS A 115 13.61 -12.46 -10.20
N LEU A 116 13.84 -12.00 -11.43
CA LEU A 116 14.34 -10.67 -11.76
C LEU A 116 13.25 -9.91 -12.52
N SER A 117 12.95 -8.68 -12.12
CA SER A 117 11.88 -7.86 -12.71
C SER A 117 12.35 -6.43 -12.93
N PHE A 118 11.81 -5.77 -13.95
CA PHE A 118 12.14 -4.41 -14.36
C PHE A 118 10.86 -3.61 -14.60
N GLY A 119 10.81 -2.37 -14.14
CA GLY A 119 9.69 -1.46 -14.38
C GLY A 119 9.20 -0.76 -13.11
N THR A 120 7.94 -0.39 -13.09
CA THR A 120 7.28 0.23 -11.93
C THR A 120 6.73 -0.84 -11.00
N MET A 121 7.17 -0.85 -9.75
CA MET A 121 6.72 -1.85 -8.77
C MET A 121 6.89 -1.41 -7.32
N SER A 122 6.23 -2.14 -6.43
CA SER A 122 6.36 -1.91 -4.98
C SER A 122 7.76 -2.23 -4.49
N SER A 123 8.33 -1.32 -3.67
CA SER A 123 9.59 -1.52 -2.96
C SER A 123 9.54 -2.76 -2.06
N ASN A 124 10.71 -3.29 -1.66
CA ASN A 124 10.78 -4.35 -0.66
C ASN A 124 10.06 -3.92 0.62
N TYR A 125 10.26 -2.68 1.05
CA TYR A 125 9.67 -2.10 2.25
C TYR A 125 8.14 -2.13 2.21
N LYS A 126 7.51 -1.60 1.16
CA LYS A 126 6.05 -1.63 0.97
C LYS A 126 5.45 -3.03 0.99
N GLN A 127 6.14 -4.02 0.44
CA GLN A 127 5.60 -5.36 0.25
C GLN A 127 5.14 -6.04 1.56
N MET A 128 5.65 -5.61 2.71
CA MET A 128 5.36 -6.26 4.00
C MET A 128 4.29 -5.57 4.84
N GLY A 129 4.07 -4.26 4.74
CA GLY A 129 3.09 -3.54 5.57
C GLY A 129 1.69 -4.15 5.54
N GLY A 130 1.16 -4.39 4.35
CA GLY A 130 -0.14 -5.05 4.19
C GLY A 130 -0.17 -6.55 4.54
N LYS A 131 0.95 -7.16 4.95
CA LYS A 131 0.98 -8.56 5.42
C LYS A 131 0.70 -8.67 6.91
N VAL A 132 0.92 -7.61 7.64
CA VAL A 132 0.70 -7.55 9.09
C VAL A 132 -0.59 -6.81 9.46
N ASP A 133 -1.14 -6.02 8.54
CA ASP A 133 -2.37 -5.26 8.74
C ASP A 133 -3.59 -5.91 8.06
N PRO A 134 -4.51 -6.51 8.81
CA PRO A 134 -5.76 -7.08 8.27
C PRO A 134 -6.70 -6.04 7.64
N LEU A 135 -6.59 -4.77 8.06
CA LEU A 135 -7.41 -3.66 7.55
C LEU A 135 -6.75 -2.94 6.37
N TYR A 136 -5.64 -3.45 5.86
CA TYR A 136 -4.92 -2.85 4.74
C TYR A 136 -5.81 -2.53 3.55
N ARG A 137 -5.78 -1.29 3.09
CA ARG A 137 -6.65 -0.69 2.08
C ARG A 137 -8.09 -0.46 2.54
N THR A 138 -8.30 -0.15 3.80
CA THR A 138 -9.56 0.44 4.30
C THR A 138 -9.25 1.79 4.92
N GLU A 139 -10.23 2.61 5.19
CA GLU A 139 -10.03 3.89 5.88
C GLU A 139 -9.64 3.71 7.37
N ALA A 140 -9.77 2.49 7.90
CA ALA A 140 -9.29 2.11 9.23
C ALA A 140 -7.95 1.34 9.20
N GLU A 141 -7.15 1.49 8.15
CA GLU A 141 -5.84 0.85 8.03
C GLU A 141 -4.76 1.54 8.87
N GLY A 142 -3.68 0.82 9.17
CA GLY A 142 -2.59 1.31 10.01
C GLY A 142 -1.72 2.39 9.39
N ARG A 143 -1.69 2.54 8.06
CA ARG A 143 -1.02 3.65 7.38
C ARG A 143 -2.05 4.74 7.03
N GLY A 144 -1.59 5.87 6.55
CA GLY A 144 -2.48 6.95 6.12
C GLY A 144 -3.16 7.61 7.31
N ILE A 145 -4.50 7.58 7.37
CA ILE A 145 -5.29 8.31 8.35
C ILE A 145 -4.88 8.00 9.79
N LEU A 146 -4.68 6.72 10.11
CA LEU A 146 -4.38 6.32 11.50
C LEU A 146 -2.91 6.42 11.88
N ASN A 147 -2.02 6.67 10.92
CA ASN A 147 -0.58 6.88 11.15
C ASN A 147 0.11 5.82 12.04
N MET A 148 -0.36 4.58 11.99
CA MET A 148 0.22 3.44 12.71
C MET A 148 1.37 2.75 11.95
N GLN A 149 1.52 3.06 10.67
CA GLN A 149 2.60 2.61 9.78
C GLN A 149 3.03 3.78 8.91
N SER A 150 4.28 3.81 8.51
CA SER A 150 4.83 4.91 7.72
C SER A 150 4.23 5.02 6.30
N GLY A 151 4.27 6.21 5.74
CA GLY A 151 3.88 6.50 4.36
C GLY A 151 4.69 5.73 3.31
N LEU A 152 5.83 5.13 3.68
CA LEU A 152 6.64 4.26 2.83
C LEU A 152 5.90 2.98 2.37
N HIS A 153 4.77 2.65 2.99
CA HIS A 153 3.83 1.63 2.49
C HIS A 153 2.85 2.18 1.45
N GLY A 154 2.94 3.46 1.15
CA GLY A 154 2.02 4.21 0.29
C GLY A 154 2.11 3.89 -1.21
N GLY A 155 1.35 4.65 -1.98
CA GLY A 155 1.02 4.31 -3.37
C GLY A 155 1.99 4.81 -4.42
N SER A 156 2.66 5.94 -4.28
CA SER A 156 3.36 6.54 -5.43
C SER A 156 4.38 7.59 -5.04
N GLY A 157 5.25 7.91 -5.98
CA GLY A 157 6.13 9.07 -5.97
C GLY A 157 7.10 9.09 -4.81
N THR A 158 7.17 10.21 -4.14
CA THR A 158 8.09 10.53 -3.05
C THR A 158 7.95 9.65 -1.81
N SER A 159 6.88 8.85 -1.71
CA SER A 159 6.67 7.98 -0.55
C SER A 159 7.54 6.72 -0.51
N GLY A 160 8.33 6.43 -1.56
CA GLY A 160 9.13 5.19 -1.61
C GLY A 160 8.34 3.88 -1.69
N GLY A 161 7.02 3.96 -1.67
CA GLY A 161 6.17 2.78 -1.67
C GLY A 161 6.08 2.07 -3.01
N ARG A 162 5.91 2.81 -4.10
CA ARG A 162 5.98 2.30 -5.47
C ARG A 162 6.96 3.15 -6.27
N MET A 163 7.94 2.49 -6.85
CA MET A 163 9.06 3.14 -7.50
C MET A 163 9.03 2.84 -9.00
N THR A 164 9.34 3.84 -9.81
CA THR A 164 9.61 3.71 -11.25
C THR A 164 11.06 3.27 -11.49
N ASN A 165 11.40 2.91 -12.71
CA ASN A 165 12.76 2.53 -13.11
C ASN A 165 13.44 1.49 -12.18
N THR A 166 12.63 0.64 -11.57
CA THR A 166 13.09 -0.31 -10.54
C THR A 166 13.60 -1.59 -11.18
N VAL A 167 14.73 -2.06 -10.67
CA VAL A 167 15.21 -3.42 -10.83
C VAL A 167 14.98 -4.15 -9.50
N ASN A 168 14.28 -5.29 -9.55
CA ASN A 168 13.99 -6.09 -8.36
C ASN A 168 14.42 -7.54 -8.57
N TYR A 169 15.18 -8.06 -7.62
CA TYR A 169 15.53 -9.49 -7.56
C TYR A 169 14.94 -10.13 -6.30
N THR A 170 14.36 -11.30 -6.47
CA THR A 170 13.86 -12.13 -5.35
C THR A 170 14.44 -13.52 -5.48
N THR A 171 15.14 -14.00 -4.46
CA THR A 171 15.69 -15.36 -4.42
C THR A 171 14.61 -16.44 -4.46
N PRO A 172 14.92 -17.67 -4.83
CA PRO A 172 14.06 -18.80 -4.52
C PRO A 172 13.83 -18.91 -3.02
N LYS A 173 12.71 -19.51 -2.64
CA LYS A 173 12.43 -19.79 -1.23
C LYS A 173 13.17 -21.07 -0.80
N MET A 174 14.12 -20.95 0.12
CA MET A 174 14.97 -22.05 0.62
C MET A 174 14.78 -22.20 2.14
N GLY A 175 14.29 -23.33 2.60
CA GLY A 175 14.02 -23.56 4.03
C GLY A 175 13.06 -22.55 4.67
N GLY A 176 12.19 -21.94 3.84
CA GLY A 176 11.31 -20.87 4.28
C GLY A 176 11.87 -19.45 4.09
N PHE A 177 13.17 -19.30 3.87
CA PHE A 177 13.83 -18.01 3.66
C PHE A 177 13.78 -17.55 2.21
N SER A 178 13.66 -16.25 2.02
CA SER A 178 13.89 -15.55 0.75
C SER A 178 14.46 -14.16 1.02
N VAL A 179 15.23 -13.65 0.06
CA VAL A 179 15.78 -12.30 0.06
C VAL A 179 15.17 -11.53 -1.12
N VAL A 180 14.87 -10.26 -0.89
CA VAL A 180 14.45 -9.32 -1.93
C VAL A 180 15.45 -8.18 -1.96
N LEU A 181 15.93 -7.87 -3.13
CA LEU A 181 16.81 -6.73 -3.39
C LEU A 181 16.14 -5.86 -4.46
N ASN A 182 16.16 -4.57 -4.26
CA ASN A 182 15.71 -3.63 -5.30
C ASN A 182 16.58 -2.38 -5.34
N THR A 183 16.67 -1.81 -6.51
CA THR A 183 17.27 -0.50 -6.75
C THR A 183 16.50 0.23 -7.83
N THR A 184 16.53 1.54 -7.82
CA THR A 184 16.05 2.37 -8.92
C THR A 184 17.24 2.84 -9.75
N LEU A 185 17.01 2.97 -11.06
CA LEU A 185 17.99 3.52 -11.98
C LEU A 185 17.61 4.98 -12.26
N SER A 186 18.62 5.86 -12.35
CA SER A 186 18.38 7.26 -12.69
C SER A 186 17.72 7.34 -14.08
N GLY A 187 16.66 8.14 -14.19
CA GLY A 187 15.94 8.41 -15.43
C GLY A 187 16.45 9.71 -16.05
N ALA A 188 16.69 9.68 -17.36
CA ALA A 188 17.02 10.89 -18.10
C ALA A 188 15.73 11.63 -18.53
N GLY A 189 14.99 12.27 -17.61
CA GLY A 189 13.75 12.96 -17.98
C GLY A 189 13.28 14.01 -16.97
N ALA A 190 12.52 15.00 -17.44
CA ALA A 190 12.02 16.11 -16.66
C ALA A 190 11.00 15.73 -15.55
N ASN A 191 10.72 14.45 -15.36
CA ASN A 191 9.86 13.88 -14.32
C ASN A 191 10.62 12.86 -13.47
N ASP A 192 11.94 13.02 -13.32
CA ASP A 192 12.71 12.18 -12.41
C ASP A 192 12.12 12.24 -11.01
N SER A 193 11.70 11.09 -10.53
CA SER A 193 11.29 10.95 -9.15
C SER A 193 12.54 11.09 -8.28
N ASN A 194 12.42 11.79 -7.15
CA ASN A 194 13.48 11.99 -6.17
C ASN A 194 13.97 10.68 -5.50
N LEU A 195 13.76 9.53 -6.11
CA LEU A 195 14.14 8.20 -5.63
C LEU A 195 15.14 7.53 -6.56
N ASP A 196 15.86 8.30 -7.36
CA ASP A 196 16.92 7.79 -8.20
C ASP A 196 18.03 7.16 -7.35
N GLU A 197 18.48 5.98 -7.81
CA GLU A 197 19.54 5.22 -7.13
C GLU A 197 19.16 4.70 -5.72
N SER A 198 17.87 4.68 -5.36
CA SER A 198 17.45 4.10 -4.10
C SER A 198 17.84 2.62 -4.01
N ILE A 199 18.16 2.17 -2.80
CA ILE A 199 18.56 0.79 -2.52
C ILE A 199 17.62 0.20 -1.47
N GLY A 200 17.10 -1.00 -1.75
CA GLY A 200 16.28 -1.74 -0.80
C GLY A 200 16.73 -3.19 -0.67
N ALA A 201 16.72 -3.69 0.55
CA ALA A 201 17.01 -5.07 0.88
C ALA A 201 16.01 -5.61 1.91
N GLY A 202 15.51 -6.82 1.72
CA GLY A 202 14.61 -7.47 2.67
C GLY A 202 14.92 -8.95 2.80
N ILE A 203 14.91 -9.44 4.04
CA ILE A 203 14.96 -10.88 4.34
C ILE A 203 13.63 -11.31 4.93
N ARG A 204 13.14 -12.46 4.50
CA ARG A 204 11.85 -12.98 4.90
C ARG A 204 11.95 -14.46 5.19
N TRP A 205 11.36 -14.86 6.29
CA TRP A 205 11.15 -16.27 6.60
C TRP A 205 9.66 -16.54 6.81
N SER A 206 9.16 -17.60 6.21
CA SER A 206 7.76 -17.96 6.42
C SER A 206 7.52 -19.45 6.27
N ASN A 207 6.60 -19.94 7.09
CA ASN A 207 6.00 -21.27 7.00
C ASN A 207 4.46 -21.15 6.98
N LYS A 208 3.75 -22.25 7.31
CA LYS A 208 2.28 -22.24 7.34
C LYS A 208 1.68 -21.33 8.41
N ALA A 209 2.37 -21.16 9.55
CA ALA A 209 1.86 -20.43 10.71
C ALA A 209 2.55 -19.08 10.92
N PHE A 210 3.78 -18.93 10.49
CA PHE A 210 4.62 -17.77 10.80
C PHE A 210 5.10 -17.06 9.55
N LEU A 211 5.16 -15.75 9.64
CA LEU A 211 5.91 -14.84 8.77
C LEU A 211 6.79 -13.98 9.68
N VAL A 212 8.08 -13.89 9.38
CA VAL A 212 9.02 -12.94 10.00
C VAL A 212 9.79 -12.27 8.89
N TYR A 213 10.06 -10.98 9.02
CA TYR A 213 10.79 -10.21 8.03
C TYR A 213 11.57 -9.08 8.66
N ALA A 214 12.62 -8.66 7.96
CA ALA A 214 13.30 -7.39 8.16
C ALA A 214 13.56 -6.76 6.80
N ASP A 215 13.31 -5.46 6.69
CA ASP A 215 13.53 -4.67 5.48
C ASP A 215 14.39 -3.44 5.82
N TYR A 216 15.28 -3.12 4.91
CA TYR A 216 16.06 -1.89 4.85
C TYR A 216 15.73 -1.17 3.55
N PHE A 217 15.63 0.14 3.60
CA PHE A 217 15.42 0.99 2.44
C PHE A 217 16.19 2.29 2.60
N ASP A 218 16.99 2.61 1.61
CA ASP A 218 17.74 3.84 1.48
C ASP A 218 17.21 4.59 0.23
N PRO A 219 16.53 5.72 0.41
CA PRO A 219 15.93 6.44 -0.70
C PRO A 219 16.95 7.13 -1.60
N GLN A 220 18.17 7.42 -1.15
CA GLN A 220 19.22 8.17 -1.88
C GLN A 220 18.73 9.49 -2.49
N ALA A 221 17.60 9.97 -2.07
CA ALA A 221 16.92 11.09 -2.69
C ALA A 221 17.34 12.42 -2.05
N ALA A 222 18.46 12.93 -2.47
CA ALA A 222 18.74 14.33 -2.28
C ALA A 222 17.68 15.17 -3.01
N GLY A 223 16.69 15.72 -2.33
CA GLY A 223 16.04 16.81 -2.97
C GLY A 223 14.63 17.21 -2.64
N ALA A 224 13.69 16.32 -2.35
CA ALA A 224 12.31 16.76 -2.15
C ALA A 224 11.92 16.97 -0.69
N THR A 225 12.55 16.27 0.23
CA THR A 225 12.29 16.40 1.67
C THR A 225 13.54 16.76 2.50
N GLY A 226 14.72 16.78 1.88
CA GLY A 226 15.97 17.14 2.56
C GLY A 226 16.56 16.04 3.46
N ASN A 227 15.96 14.85 3.48
CA ASN A 227 16.41 13.74 4.33
C ASN A 227 16.82 12.55 3.46
N ASP A 228 18.14 12.30 3.41
CA ASP A 228 18.77 11.18 2.67
C ASP A 228 18.87 9.92 3.53
N GLU A 229 18.24 9.89 4.70
CA GLU A 229 18.51 8.88 5.70
C GLU A 229 17.76 7.59 5.43
N SER A 230 18.46 6.49 5.65
CA SER A 230 17.93 5.16 5.47
C SER A 230 16.94 4.78 6.57
N VAL A 231 15.99 3.93 6.23
CA VAL A 231 14.99 3.39 7.14
C VAL A 231 15.12 1.88 7.24
N ALA A 232 14.74 1.33 8.37
CA ALA A 232 14.69 -0.12 8.56
C ALA A 232 13.41 -0.51 9.29
N LYS A 233 12.99 -1.76 9.12
CA LYS A 233 11.90 -2.31 9.91
C LYS A 233 12.07 -3.80 10.15
N ILE A 234 11.45 -4.25 11.23
CA ILE A 234 11.28 -5.65 11.55
C ILE A 234 9.81 -5.93 11.87
N GLY A 235 9.31 -7.07 11.46
CA GLY A 235 7.94 -7.43 11.75
C GLY A 235 7.67 -8.91 11.60
N GLY A 236 6.48 -9.28 12.04
CA GLY A 236 6.07 -10.67 11.95
C GLY A 236 4.58 -10.87 12.17
N LYS A 237 4.15 -12.07 11.85
CA LYS A 237 2.78 -12.53 12.00
C LYS A 237 2.77 -14.01 12.38
N TRP A 238 1.96 -14.33 13.37
CA TRP A 238 1.55 -15.71 13.66
C TRP A 238 0.08 -15.88 13.27
N SER A 239 -0.23 -16.99 12.59
CA SER A 239 -1.58 -17.32 12.15
C SER A 239 -1.96 -18.72 12.66
N GLY A 240 -2.84 -18.78 13.63
CA GLY A 240 -3.53 -19.99 14.10
C GLY A 240 -4.90 -20.15 13.43
N LYS A 241 -5.65 -21.17 13.86
CA LYS A 241 -7.00 -21.43 13.33
C LYS A 241 -8.01 -20.32 13.75
N ALA A 242 -8.03 -20.00 15.04
CA ALA A 242 -8.96 -19.04 15.60
C ALA A 242 -8.36 -17.62 15.71
N PHE A 243 -7.06 -17.52 15.91
CA PHE A 243 -6.39 -16.24 16.17
C PHE A 243 -5.22 -16.01 15.23
N GLN A 244 -5.00 -14.73 14.91
CA GLN A 244 -3.79 -14.23 14.27
C GLN A 244 -3.29 -13.06 15.11
N VAL A 245 -1.99 -12.97 15.25
CA VAL A 245 -1.32 -11.82 15.89
C VAL A 245 -0.21 -11.36 14.96
N SER A 246 -0.06 -10.06 14.80
CA SER A 246 1.00 -9.45 14.00
C SER A 246 1.54 -8.19 14.70
N ALA A 247 2.81 -7.90 14.44
CA ALA A 247 3.44 -6.68 14.90
C ALA A 247 4.54 -6.25 13.92
N GLN A 248 4.85 -4.95 13.93
CA GLN A 248 5.92 -4.33 13.15
C GLN A 248 6.50 -3.16 13.94
N TYR A 249 7.80 -2.97 13.83
CA TYR A 249 8.51 -1.79 14.28
C TYR A 249 9.31 -1.21 13.12
N GLU A 250 9.16 0.08 12.88
CA GLU A 250 9.84 0.84 11.83
C GLU A 250 10.76 1.88 12.48
N MET A 251 12.03 1.81 12.14
CA MET A 251 13.07 2.76 12.56
C MET A 251 13.19 3.82 11.47
N THR A 252 12.52 4.95 11.67
CA THR A 252 12.33 5.99 10.65
C THR A 252 12.51 7.41 11.22
N GLU A 253 13.04 7.54 12.43
CA GLU A 253 13.10 8.81 13.18
C GLU A 253 13.70 9.92 12.33
N ASP A 254 14.83 9.65 11.70
CA ASP A 254 15.59 10.65 10.97
C ASP A 254 14.87 11.10 9.68
N GLN A 255 14.19 10.20 9.01
CA GLN A 255 13.50 10.50 7.74
C GLN A 255 12.07 10.99 7.91
N LEU A 256 11.33 10.46 8.88
CA LEU A 256 9.90 10.70 9.04
C LEU A 256 9.52 11.34 10.37
N GLY A 257 10.52 11.73 11.18
CA GLY A 257 10.33 12.45 12.42
C GLY A 257 9.86 11.59 13.60
N GLY A 258 9.92 10.28 13.51
CA GLY A 258 9.59 9.36 14.59
C GLY A 258 9.46 7.91 14.13
N ASP A 259 9.75 6.99 15.03
CA ASP A 259 9.61 5.56 14.81
C ASP A 259 8.15 5.14 14.85
N TYR A 260 7.80 4.05 14.14
CA TYR A 260 6.44 3.51 14.15
C TYR A 260 6.39 2.15 14.82
N ILE A 261 5.36 1.97 15.65
CA ILE A 261 4.98 0.68 16.20
C ILE A 261 3.57 0.34 15.71
N PHE A 262 3.40 -0.88 15.23
CA PHE A 262 2.10 -1.41 14.85
C PHE A 262 1.92 -2.80 15.44
N ALA A 263 0.75 -3.04 16.03
CA ALA A 263 0.33 -4.36 16.52
C ALA A 263 -1.12 -4.64 16.16
N ASN A 264 -1.43 -5.89 15.87
CA ASN A 264 -2.78 -6.32 15.53
C ASN A 264 -3.09 -7.70 16.13
N GLY A 265 -4.34 -7.84 16.55
CA GLY A 265 -4.97 -9.11 16.90
C GLY A 265 -6.22 -9.33 16.04
N LEU A 266 -6.33 -10.52 15.45
CA LEU A 266 -7.53 -10.91 14.70
C LEU A 266 -8.08 -12.22 15.27
N TRP A 267 -9.39 -12.24 15.53
CA TRP A 267 -10.12 -13.42 15.97
C TRP A 267 -11.11 -13.87 14.90
N ASN A 268 -10.88 -15.07 14.36
CA ASN A 268 -11.84 -15.76 13.50
C ASN A 268 -12.92 -16.41 14.39
N ILE A 269 -14.07 -15.78 14.51
CA ILE A 269 -15.25 -16.31 15.23
C ILE A 269 -15.69 -17.61 14.57
N ASN A 270 -15.67 -17.63 13.25
CA ASN A 270 -15.92 -18.81 12.43
C ASN A 270 -15.32 -18.57 11.01
N LYS A 271 -15.59 -19.46 10.05
CA LYS A 271 -15.06 -19.39 8.67
C LYS A 271 -15.44 -18.13 7.90
N ASN A 272 -16.51 -17.46 8.31
CA ASN A 272 -17.06 -16.30 7.58
C ASN A 272 -16.95 -15.00 8.37
N ASN A 273 -16.68 -15.06 9.68
CA ASN A 273 -16.76 -13.90 10.56
C ASN A 273 -15.47 -13.73 11.35
N ALA A 274 -14.91 -12.54 11.31
CA ALA A 274 -13.74 -12.17 12.07
C ALA A 274 -13.90 -10.78 12.71
N VAL A 275 -13.22 -10.59 13.83
CA VAL A 275 -13.03 -9.29 14.46
C VAL A 275 -11.54 -9.02 14.56
N THR A 276 -11.12 -7.80 14.27
CA THR A 276 -9.72 -7.39 14.35
C THR A 276 -9.59 -6.11 15.16
N VAL A 277 -8.52 -6.02 15.94
CA VAL A 277 -8.13 -4.83 16.70
C VAL A 277 -6.71 -4.51 16.37
N SER A 278 -6.44 -3.26 16.04
CA SER A 278 -5.10 -2.73 15.77
C SER A 278 -4.79 -1.60 16.74
N TYR A 279 -3.53 -1.48 17.10
CA TYR A 279 -2.96 -0.35 17.80
C TYR A 279 -1.63 0.00 17.16
N GLY A 280 -1.33 1.28 17.13
CA GLY A 280 -0.01 1.75 16.73
C GLY A 280 0.22 3.18 17.15
N GLN A 281 1.47 3.59 16.98
CA GLN A 281 1.86 4.96 17.25
C GLN A 281 3.05 5.33 16.38
N GLN A 282 3.14 6.60 16.08
CA GLN A 282 4.38 7.27 15.66
C GLN A 282 4.94 7.97 16.89
N ASP A 283 6.18 7.62 17.27
CA ASP A 283 6.80 8.13 18.51
C ASP A 283 6.78 9.66 18.58
N LYS A 284 6.37 10.20 19.73
CA LYS A 284 6.25 11.65 20.04
C LYS A 284 5.33 12.44 19.10
N ILE A 285 4.57 11.80 18.25
CA ILE A 285 3.69 12.46 17.25
C ILE A 285 2.24 12.08 17.44
N SER A 286 1.92 10.79 17.41
CA SER A 286 0.53 10.33 17.46
C SER A 286 0.39 8.89 17.91
N SER A 287 -0.77 8.56 18.46
CA SER A 287 -1.20 7.19 18.72
C SER A 287 -2.56 6.92 18.10
N ALA A 288 -2.81 5.67 17.73
CA ALA A 288 -4.05 5.31 17.06
C ALA A 288 -4.48 3.88 17.37
N TYR A 289 -5.78 3.63 17.24
CA TYR A 289 -6.35 2.29 17.31
C TYR A 289 -7.46 2.10 16.28
N ALA A 290 -7.69 0.86 15.90
CA ALA A 290 -8.81 0.47 15.06
C ALA A 290 -9.45 -0.81 15.54
N LEU A 291 -10.76 -0.91 15.34
CA LEU A 291 -11.57 -2.10 15.56
C LEU A 291 -12.43 -2.33 14.33
N ALA A 292 -12.48 -3.56 13.81
CA ALA A 292 -13.38 -3.88 12.71
C ALA A 292 -13.92 -5.30 12.79
N TYR A 293 -15.11 -5.45 12.24
CA TYR A 293 -15.75 -6.71 11.96
C TYR A 293 -15.75 -6.95 10.45
N VAL A 294 -15.37 -8.16 10.04
CA VAL A 294 -15.32 -8.58 8.63
C VAL A 294 -16.22 -9.79 8.43
N HIS A 295 -17.08 -9.71 7.42
CA HIS A 295 -17.95 -10.81 7.01
C HIS A 295 -17.66 -11.26 5.58
N VAL A 296 -17.32 -12.54 5.42
CA VAL A 296 -17.03 -13.16 4.13
C VAL A 296 -18.33 -13.67 3.50
N LEU A 297 -18.78 -13.02 2.43
CA LEU A 297 -19.96 -13.39 1.65
C LEU A 297 -19.65 -14.51 0.66
N GLY A 298 -18.42 -14.63 0.21
CA GLY A 298 -18.00 -15.63 -0.77
C GLY A 298 -16.49 -15.65 -0.96
N LYS A 299 -15.98 -16.52 -1.84
CA LYS A 299 -14.54 -16.71 -2.06
C LYS A 299 -13.77 -15.42 -2.40
N GLN A 300 -14.44 -14.46 -3.01
CA GLN A 300 -13.84 -13.24 -3.54
C GLN A 300 -14.61 -11.98 -3.11
N THR A 301 -15.50 -12.09 -2.12
CA THR A 301 -16.37 -11.00 -1.70
C THR A 301 -16.45 -10.97 -0.18
N ASN A 302 -16.18 -9.81 0.40
CA ASN A 302 -16.42 -9.54 1.82
C ASN A 302 -17.01 -8.14 2.01
N VAL A 303 -17.64 -7.96 3.15
CA VAL A 303 -18.06 -6.67 3.69
C VAL A 303 -17.43 -6.48 5.06
N TYR A 304 -17.26 -5.26 5.47
CA TYR A 304 -16.72 -4.93 6.78
C TYR A 304 -17.36 -3.67 7.34
N ALA A 305 -17.34 -3.56 8.64
CA ALA A 305 -17.60 -2.33 9.37
C ALA A 305 -16.48 -2.12 10.39
N GLY A 306 -15.96 -0.91 10.47
CA GLY A 306 -14.84 -0.59 11.33
C GLY A 306 -14.90 0.81 11.88
N TYR A 307 -14.15 1.02 12.95
CA TYR A 307 -13.91 2.31 13.57
C TYR A 307 -12.40 2.44 13.81
N GLY A 308 -11.86 3.61 13.52
CA GLY A 308 -10.50 3.98 13.84
C GLY A 308 -10.46 5.36 14.49
N SER A 309 -9.50 5.59 15.37
CA SER A 309 -9.25 6.89 15.97
C SER A 309 -7.76 7.11 16.10
N VAL A 310 -7.34 8.34 15.85
CA VAL A 310 -5.97 8.84 16.01
C VAL A 310 -6.01 10.06 16.92
N GLU A 311 -4.99 10.20 17.76
CA GLU A 311 -4.79 11.34 18.65
C GLU A 311 -3.35 11.84 18.48
N SER A 312 -3.19 13.17 18.40
CA SER A 312 -1.88 13.80 18.28
C SER A 312 -1.26 14.00 19.66
N ASP A 313 -0.04 13.52 19.85
CA ASP A 313 0.73 13.64 21.10
C ASP A 313 1.49 14.97 21.19
N SER A 314 1.53 15.76 20.13
CA SER A 314 2.38 16.97 20.02
C SER A 314 1.61 18.18 19.51
N CYS A 315 0.54 18.56 20.21
CA CYS A 315 -0.10 19.84 19.98
C CYS A 315 0.54 20.93 20.83
N ASP A 316 1.10 21.97 20.21
CA ASP A 316 1.60 23.15 20.90
C ASP A 316 0.45 24.16 21.09
N ALA A 317 -0.03 24.26 22.32
CA ALA A 317 -1.09 25.17 22.70
C ALA A 317 -0.73 26.66 22.51
N ALA A 318 0.57 27.00 22.46
CA ALA A 318 1.02 28.40 22.29
C ALA A 318 1.01 28.83 20.84
N THR A 319 1.26 27.91 19.91
CA THR A 319 1.28 28.17 18.45
C THR A 319 -0.02 27.68 17.78
N ASN A 320 -0.87 26.97 18.50
CA ASN A 320 -2.06 26.30 17.98
C ASN A 320 -1.76 25.37 16.78
N THR A 321 -0.60 24.72 16.82
CA THR A 321 -0.15 23.79 15.77
C THR A 321 0.04 22.40 16.36
N CYS A 322 -0.53 21.40 15.72
CA CYS A 322 -0.24 20.01 16.00
C CYS A 322 0.74 19.49 14.94
N SER A 323 1.76 18.76 15.36
CA SER A 323 2.78 18.21 14.45
C SER A 323 2.26 17.04 13.60
N TYR A 324 1.02 16.62 13.80
CA TYR A 324 0.39 15.57 13.03
C TYR A 324 -0.02 16.07 11.64
N SER A 325 0.53 15.48 10.60
CA SER A 325 0.19 15.73 9.20
C SER A 325 -0.39 14.51 8.51
N GLY A 326 -1.27 13.78 9.19
CA GLY A 326 -1.99 12.64 8.58
C GLY A 326 -2.87 13.09 7.43
N THR A 327 -2.71 12.47 6.27
CA THR A 327 -3.46 12.81 5.05
C THR A 327 -4.83 12.15 5.08
N GLY A 328 -5.85 12.81 5.53
CA GLY A 328 -7.21 12.25 5.43
C GLY A 328 -8.27 12.89 6.30
N PHE A 329 -7.87 13.50 7.41
CA PHE A 329 -8.80 14.19 8.29
C PHE A 329 -8.92 15.69 8.01
N TYR A 330 -8.18 16.23 7.02
CA TYR A 330 -8.08 17.68 6.81
C TYR A 330 -8.52 18.10 5.41
N SER A 331 -9.68 18.67 5.31
CA SER A 331 -10.13 19.33 4.09
C SER A 331 -9.64 20.79 3.95
N ASP A 332 -9.16 21.40 5.04
CA ASP A 332 -8.83 22.83 5.09
C ASP A 332 -7.39 23.16 5.52
N GLY A 333 -6.56 22.15 5.78
CA GLY A 333 -5.14 22.34 6.15
C GLY A 333 -4.92 22.72 7.62
N THR A 334 -5.93 22.64 8.48
CA THR A 334 -5.78 22.83 9.93
C THR A 334 -5.41 21.52 10.61
N ALA A 335 -4.54 21.55 11.61
CA ALA A 335 -4.12 20.36 12.35
C ALA A 335 -5.17 20.00 13.40
N ALA A 336 -5.69 18.75 13.39
CA ALA A 336 -6.59 18.26 14.41
C ALA A 336 -5.84 17.64 15.57
N ASP A 337 -6.34 17.83 16.76
CA ASP A 337 -5.87 17.19 17.97
C ASP A 337 -6.29 15.70 17.99
N LYS A 338 -7.48 15.42 17.47
CA LYS A 338 -8.05 14.08 17.41
C LYS A 338 -8.90 13.89 16.17
N GLY A 339 -8.76 12.73 15.53
CA GLY A 339 -9.60 12.33 14.43
C GLY A 339 -10.15 10.92 14.60
N SER A 340 -11.30 10.65 13.99
CA SER A 340 -11.88 9.32 13.95
C SER A 340 -12.61 9.06 12.65
N VAL A 341 -12.70 7.79 12.27
CA VAL A 341 -13.44 7.33 11.12
C VAL A 341 -14.29 6.12 11.47
N PHE A 342 -15.55 6.16 11.09
CA PHE A 342 -16.38 4.97 11.00
C PHE A 342 -16.49 4.59 9.51
N THR A 343 -16.10 3.37 9.16
CA THR A 343 -16.06 2.87 7.78
C THR A 343 -16.96 1.65 7.61
N PHE A 344 -17.73 1.64 6.54
CA PHE A 344 -18.48 0.48 6.07
C PHE A 344 -18.16 0.23 4.61
N GLY A 345 -17.59 -0.93 4.30
CA GLY A 345 -17.11 -1.19 2.95
C GLY A 345 -17.42 -2.58 2.41
N MET A 346 -17.32 -2.67 1.10
CA MET A 346 -17.43 -3.91 0.35
C MET A 346 -16.26 -4.07 -0.60
N ARG A 347 -15.68 -5.26 -0.59
CA ARG A 347 -14.58 -5.65 -1.47
C ARG A 347 -14.97 -6.85 -2.32
N LYS A 348 -14.80 -6.72 -3.64
CA LYS A 348 -15.00 -7.78 -4.64
C LYS A 348 -13.76 -7.93 -5.50
N SER A 349 -13.13 -9.11 -5.47
CA SER A 349 -12.06 -9.49 -6.43
C SER A 349 -12.62 -10.34 -7.57
N PHE A 350 -12.00 -10.32 -8.72
CA PHE A 350 -12.35 -11.14 -9.88
C PHE A 350 -11.10 -11.50 -10.69
#